data_988ac5427d725bb91475363589694250
#
_entry.id   988ac5427d725bb91475363589694250
#
_cell.length_a   1.000
_cell.length_b   1.000
_cell.length_c   1.000
_cell.angle_alpha   90.00
_cell.angle_beta   90.00
_cell.angle_gamma   90.00
#
_symmetry.space_group_name_H-M   'P 1'
#
loop_
_entity.id
_entity.type
_entity.pdbx_description
1 polymer ?
#
loop_
_entity_poly.entity_id
_entity_poly.type
_entity_poly.pdbx_seq_one_letter_code
_entity_poly.pdbx_strand_id
1 'polypeptide(L)'
;TRTILARRLGRLTGAGLFAESQKVGEQLDWKESGVLGSDSVVTAELGGQQLWFWGDTHLPHYPLGIFNVSGATTDHFRPPARPPLRVPYKYFAGRPSAQDDPRPRGTAQVPGEGPTWIWGLTTLPDAKGAPHLVGSAVKVKGSLHAYRWDLVEWDPHEETFHPLSTVWTESAEQPKAPPVPDGHAVPWTDAAGRKWILFCNPFPFLRTPATYEGWQDPANWRAISPDPVARTPQGENITVHGGHLAWHPWSRKWLALFTQKAGQSSFLGEIWLAEADAPTGPWVNAHQVLSHDNYTFYNPVLHPEFFREDSPIIHFEGTYTVMFSSNKQPTPPWEYNQVLYQLDLSQPPFAKGK
;
A
#
# COMPACT_ATOMS: atom_id res chain seq x y z
N THR A 1 24.20 -12.95 -6.98
CA THR A 1 24.04 -11.88 -8.01
C THR A 1 22.75 -11.14 -7.70
N ARG A 2 22.83 -9.84 -7.55
CA ARG A 2 21.66 -8.98 -7.27
C ARG A 2 20.80 -8.84 -8.52
N THR A 3 19.51 -9.16 -8.43
CA THR A 3 18.56 -8.94 -9.53
C THR A 3 17.96 -7.55 -9.42
N ILE A 4 18.10 -6.75 -10.47
CA ILE A 4 17.47 -5.43 -10.59
C ILE A 4 16.91 -5.31 -12.01
N LEU A 5 15.61 -5.57 -12.16
CA LEU A 5 14.86 -5.34 -13.40
C LEU A 5 14.10 -4.03 -13.34
N ALA A 6 13.64 -3.66 -12.13
CA ALA A 6 12.90 -2.42 -11.90
C ALA A 6 13.87 -1.23 -11.73
N ARG A 7 13.48 -0.09 -12.31
CA ARG A 7 14.23 1.16 -12.22
C ARG A 7 13.71 2.02 -11.08
N ARG A 8 14.58 2.41 -10.15
CA ARG A 8 14.26 3.35 -9.08
C ARG A 8 13.98 4.74 -9.65
N LEU A 9 12.85 5.35 -9.27
CA LEU A 9 12.49 6.72 -9.64
C LEU A 9 12.76 7.72 -8.52
N GLY A 10 12.59 7.33 -7.26
CA GLY A 10 12.87 8.20 -6.12
C GLY A 10 12.19 7.75 -4.85
N ARG A 11 12.46 8.49 -3.78
CA ARG A 11 11.75 8.42 -2.51
C ARG A 11 10.48 9.27 -2.63
N LEU A 12 9.36 8.75 -2.16
CA LEU A 12 8.07 9.42 -2.27
C LEU A 12 7.82 10.35 -1.08
N THR A 13 8.05 9.86 0.14
CA THR A 13 7.92 10.66 1.36
C THR A 13 9.31 11.12 1.80
N GLY A 14 9.49 12.41 2.12
CA GLY A 14 10.80 12.99 2.43
C GLY A 14 11.71 13.26 1.23
N ALA A 15 11.27 12.91 0.00
CA ALA A 15 11.87 13.20 -1.31
C ALA A 15 13.34 12.77 -1.54
N GLY A 16 13.82 13.04 -2.73
CA GLY A 16 15.16 12.68 -3.19
C GLY A 16 15.24 11.32 -3.86
N LEU A 17 16.25 11.13 -4.70
CA LEU A 17 16.49 9.86 -5.37
C LEU A 17 17.04 8.82 -4.39
N PHE A 18 17.94 9.24 -3.53
CA PHE A 18 18.55 8.45 -2.46
C PHE A 18 18.59 9.25 -1.16
N ALA A 19 18.78 8.59 -0.03
CA ALA A 19 18.98 9.26 1.25
C ALA A 19 20.18 10.23 1.22
N GLU A 20 21.21 9.89 0.46
CA GLU A 20 22.42 10.69 0.27
C GLU A 20 22.17 12.05 -0.40
N SER A 21 21.11 12.18 -1.21
CA SER A 21 20.70 13.46 -1.79
C SER A 21 20.50 14.52 -0.71
N GLN A 22 19.94 14.15 0.42
CA GLN A 22 19.73 15.04 1.55
C GLN A 22 21.02 15.38 2.30
N LYS A 23 21.99 14.45 2.37
CA LYS A 23 23.29 14.69 2.99
C LYS A 23 24.11 15.74 2.28
N VAL A 24 23.92 15.88 0.97
CA VAL A 24 24.58 16.90 0.14
C VAL A 24 23.72 18.16 -0.07
N GLY A 25 22.59 18.24 0.64
CA GLY A 25 21.73 19.43 0.61
C GLY A 25 20.78 19.52 -0.58
N GLU A 26 20.64 18.45 -1.36
CA GLU A 26 19.70 18.39 -2.47
C GLU A 26 18.33 17.85 -2.03
N GLN A 27 17.26 18.33 -2.68
CA GLN A 27 15.90 17.83 -2.52
C GLN A 27 15.45 17.71 -1.04
N LEU A 28 15.59 18.81 -0.30
CA LEU A 28 15.23 18.91 1.11
C LEU A 28 13.72 19.13 1.33
N ASP A 29 12.86 18.48 0.56
CA ASP A 29 11.41 18.68 0.59
C ASP A 29 10.79 18.36 1.97
N TRP A 30 11.46 17.57 2.78
CA TRP A 30 11.05 17.32 4.16
C TRP A 30 11.05 18.60 5.03
N LYS A 31 11.83 19.61 4.70
CA LYS A 31 11.80 20.91 5.39
C LYS A 31 10.49 21.66 5.15
N GLU A 32 9.91 21.48 3.98
CA GLU A 32 8.63 22.09 3.61
C GLU A 32 7.46 21.23 4.10
N SER A 33 7.55 19.90 3.90
CA SER A 33 6.48 18.96 4.24
C SER A 33 6.42 18.60 5.71
N GLY A 34 7.53 18.73 6.45
CA GLY A 34 7.65 18.22 7.81
C GLY A 34 7.68 16.69 7.93
N VAL A 35 7.89 15.95 6.83
CA VAL A 35 7.94 14.48 6.80
C VAL A 35 9.32 14.00 6.40
N LEU A 36 9.96 13.17 7.22
CA LEU A 36 11.24 12.51 6.89
C LEU A 36 11.03 11.24 6.07
N GLY A 37 9.99 10.49 6.34
CA GLY A 37 9.66 9.26 5.66
C GLY A 37 8.47 8.57 6.29
N SER A 38 7.81 7.70 5.52
CA SER A 38 6.62 6.96 5.95
C SER A 38 6.68 5.52 5.48
N ASP A 39 5.82 4.65 6.04
CA ASP A 39 5.65 3.28 5.59
C ASP A 39 4.23 3.01 5.07
N SER A 40 4.08 1.87 4.38
CA SER A 40 2.79 1.21 4.11
C SER A 40 1.71 2.13 3.54
N VAL A 41 1.76 2.38 2.26
CA VAL A 41 0.77 3.25 1.59
C VAL A 41 -0.52 2.51 1.26
N VAL A 42 -1.64 3.20 1.42
CA VAL A 42 -2.92 2.89 0.77
C VAL A 42 -3.42 4.13 0.04
N THR A 43 -3.98 3.95 -1.14
CA THR A 43 -4.44 5.07 -1.98
C THR A 43 -5.87 4.87 -2.43
N ALA A 44 -6.58 5.97 -2.66
CA ALA A 44 -7.90 5.96 -3.30
C ALA A 44 -8.18 7.30 -3.97
N GLU A 45 -9.13 7.30 -4.90
CA GLU A 45 -9.64 8.52 -5.51
C GLU A 45 -10.94 8.95 -4.84
N LEU A 46 -11.07 10.24 -4.53
CA LEU A 46 -12.33 10.86 -4.10
C LEU A 46 -12.43 12.28 -4.65
N GLY A 47 -13.58 12.59 -5.27
CA GLY A 47 -13.85 13.94 -5.76
C GLY A 47 -12.86 14.47 -6.80
N GLY A 48 -12.24 13.58 -7.59
CA GLY A 48 -11.23 13.94 -8.60
C GLY A 48 -9.83 14.19 -8.05
N GLN A 49 -9.60 13.89 -6.79
CA GLN A 49 -8.28 13.94 -6.16
C GLN A 49 -7.80 12.55 -5.80
N GLN A 50 -6.49 12.31 -5.88
CA GLN A 50 -5.85 11.13 -5.35
C GLN A 50 -5.52 11.37 -3.87
N LEU A 51 -6.03 10.51 -2.99
CA LEU A 51 -5.72 10.50 -1.57
C LEU A 51 -4.67 9.43 -1.29
N TRP A 52 -3.74 9.76 -0.41
CA TRP A 52 -2.63 8.94 0.03
C TRP A 52 -2.66 8.85 1.54
N PHE A 53 -2.57 7.64 2.08
CA PHE A 53 -2.48 7.41 3.52
C PHE A 53 -1.34 6.45 3.80
N TRP A 54 -0.55 6.78 4.81
CA TRP A 54 0.61 6.00 5.22
C TRP A 54 0.43 5.50 6.64
N GLY A 55 1.07 4.39 6.96
CA GLY A 55 1.18 3.88 8.31
C GLY A 55 2.01 4.80 9.22
N ASP A 56 3.09 4.27 9.76
CA ASP A 56 3.98 5.07 10.61
C ASP A 56 4.73 6.12 9.81
N THR A 57 4.80 7.33 10.34
CA THR A 57 5.45 8.47 9.68
C THR A 57 6.43 9.14 10.62
N HIS A 58 7.68 9.30 10.18
CA HIS A 58 8.73 9.99 10.93
C HIS A 58 8.74 11.49 10.65
N LEU A 59 8.86 12.28 11.72
CA LEU A 59 8.92 13.74 11.67
C LEU A 59 10.29 14.23 12.14
N PRO A 60 10.78 15.39 11.61
CA PRO A 60 12.06 15.96 12.00
C PRO A 60 12.04 16.61 13.40
N HIS A 61 10.84 16.90 13.91
CA HIS A 61 10.64 17.61 15.18
C HIS A 61 9.65 16.87 16.06
N TYR A 62 9.68 17.14 17.35
CA TYR A 62 8.75 16.54 18.32
C TYR A 62 7.28 16.95 18.04
N PRO A 63 6.33 15.98 18.11
CA PRO A 63 6.56 14.54 18.31
C PRO A 63 7.30 13.95 17.10
N LEU A 64 8.24 13.01 17.31
CA LEU A 64 9.11 12.47 16.27
C LEU A 64 8.42 11.48 15.32
N GLY A 65 7.14 11.19 15.55
CA GLY A 65 6.39 10.27 14.70
C GLY A 65 4.87 10.43 14.82
N ILE A 66 4.18 9.96 13.80
CA ILE A 66 2.72 9.81 13.71
C ILE A 66 2.44 8.32 13.53
N PHE A 67 1.64 7.73 14.43
CA PHE A 67 1.30 6.31 14.45
C PHE A 67 -0.21 6.05 14.22
N ASN A 68 -0.95 7.09 13.82
CA ASN A 68 -2.38 7.06 13.55
C ASN A 68 -2.65 7.52 12.10
N VAL A 69 -1.92 6.97 11.17
CA VAL A 69 -2.04 7.21 9.73
C VAL A 69 -1.88 8.69 9.36
N SER A 70 -0.77 9.07 8.78
CA SER A 70 -0.65 10.36 8.10
C SER A 70 -1.29 10.30 6.73
N GLY A 71 -1.61 11.44 6.13
CA GLY A 71 -2.18 11.45 4.80
C GLY A 71 -1.93 12.75 4.05
N ALA A 72 -2.19 12.68 2.75
CA ALA A 72 -2.07 13.81 1.82
C ALA A 72 -3.05 13.66 0.65
N THR A 73 -3.28 14.76 -0.04
CA THR A 73 -3.90 14.75 -1.38
C THR A 73 -2.89 15.14 -2.45
N THR A 74 -3.14 14.65 -3.66
CA THR A 74 -2.52 15.18 -4.88
C THR A 74 -3.59 15.35 -5.94
N ASP A 75 -3.39 16.33 -6.83
CA ASP A 75 -4.09 16.31 -8.11
C ASP A 75 -3.62 15.09 -8.90
N HIS A 76 -4.37 14.64 -9.90
CA HIS A 76 -3.93 13.55 -10.76
C HIS A 76 -2.59 13.88 -11.41
N PHE A 77 -1.58 13.09 -11.12
CA PHE A 77 -0.26 13.25 -11.72
C PHE A 77 0.17 11.95 -12.41
N ARG A 78 1.16 12.07 -13.28
CA ARG A 78 1.81 10.92 -13.90
C ARG A 78 3.28 10.90 -13.51
N PRO A 79 3.80 9.77 -13.04
CA PRO A 79 5.22 9.67 -12.77
C PRO A 79 6.05 10.01 -14.01
N PRO A 80 7.12 10.82 -13.88
CA PRO A 80 8.00 11.10 -15.00
C PRO A 80 8.73 9.82 -15.42
N ALA A 81 9.07 9.74 -16.71
CA ALA A 81 9.83 8.60 -17.24
C ALA A 81 11.26 8.51 -16.70
N ARG A 82 11.76 9.58 -16.05
CA ARG A 82 13.13 9.67 -15.53
C ARG A 82 13.16 10.30 -14.14
N PRO A 83 14.05 9.79 -13.24
CA PRO A 83 14.28 10.42 -11.93
C PRO A 83 14.91 11.81 -12.07
N PRO A 84 14.81 12.65 -11.02
CA PRO A 84 14.12 12.38 -9.76
C PRO A 84 12.61 12.62 -9.89
N LEU A 85 11.85 11.82 -9.14
CA LEU A 85 10.42 12.00 -8.99
C LEU A 85 10.17 12.99 -7.83
N ARG A 86 9.26 13.93 -8.05
CA ARG A 86 8.63 14.71 -6.98
C ARG A 86 7.11 14.53 -7.08
N VAL A 87 6.50 14.15 -5.97
CA VAL A 87 5.05 14.10 -5.83
C VAL A 87 4.61 15.32 -5.04
N PRO A 88 3.73 16.18 -5.58
CA PRO A 88 3.31 17.40 -4.91
C PRO A 88 2.27 17.11 -3.83
N TYR A 89 2.65 16.39 -2.79
CA TYR A 89 1.78 16.07 -1.66
C TYR A 89 1.33 17.32 -0.91
N LYS A 90 0.02 17.46 -0.73
CA LYS A 90 -0.60 18.41 0.19
C LYS A 90 -0.98 17.63 1.44
N TYR A 91 -0.09 17.57 2.43
CA TYR A 91 -0.31 16.81 3.66
C TYR A 91 -1.45 17.39 4.49
N PHE A 92 -2.27 16.52 5.10
CA PHE A 92 -3.24 16.93 6.09
C PHE A 92 -2.51 17.42 7.32
N ALA A 93 -2.66 18.71 7.63
CA ALA A 93 -1.93 19.37 8.70
C ALA A 93 -2.85 19.75 9.85
N GLY A 94 -2.29 19.82 11.06
CA GLY A 94 -2.95 20.41 12.23
C GLY A 94 -3.21 21.90 11.98
N ARG A 95 -4.21 22.47 12.65
CA ARG A 95 -4.41 23.93 12.64
C ARG A 95 -3.17 24.57 13.26
N PRO A 96 -2.59 25.59 12.63
CA PRO A 96 -1.45 26.30 13.21
C PRO A 96 -1.84 26.82 14.58
N SER A 97 -1.10 26.47 15.63
CA SER A 97 -1.06 27.33 16.81
C SER A 97 -0.27 28.59 16.42
N ALA A 98 -0.50 29.74 17.07
CA ALA A 98 0.11 31.01 16.72
C ALA A 98 1.67 31.03 16.70
N GLN A 99 2.31 29.91 16.95
CA GLN A 99 3.76 29.72 17.06
C GLN A 99 4.34 28.60 16.21
N ASP A 100 3.52 27.75 15.53
CA ASP A 100 4.00 26.56 14.84
C ASP A 100 3.63 26.56 13.36
N ASP A 101 4.58 26.17 12.51
CA ASP A 101 4.32 25.78 11.13
C ASP A 101 3.28 24.63 11.06
N PRO A 102 2.40 24.61 10.05
CA PRO A 102 1.44 23.54 9.88
C PRO A 102 2.20 22.20 9.71
N ARG A 103 2.03 21.30 10.68
CA ARG A 103 2.67 19.97 10.66
C ARG A 103 1.69 18.90 10.25
N PRO A 104 2.14 17.87 9.53
CA PRO A 104 1.33 16.69 9.27
C PRO A 104 0.73 16.14 10.56
N ARG A 105 -0.50 15.67 10.50
CA ARG A 105 -1.23 15.09 11.63
C ARG A 105 -1.73 13.68 11.34
N GLY A 106 -2.03 12.94 12.39
CA GLY A 106 -2.74 11.67 12.27
C GLY A 106 -4.19 11.88 11.83
N THR A 107 -4.64 11.07 10.90
CA THR A 107 -5.99 11.13 10.30
C THR A 107 -6.91 10.00 10.75
N ALA A 108 -6.41 9.02 11.53
CA ALA A 108 -7.16 7.84 11.95
C ALA A 108 -7.09 7.65 13.48
N GLN A 109 -7.71 8.56 14.23
CA GLN A 109 -7.74 8.51 15.69
C GLN A 109 -8.95 7.71 16.20
N VAL A 110 -8.93 6.40 15.96
CA VAL A 110 -9.94 5.50 16.54
C VAL A 110 -9.67 5.32 18.05
N PRO A 111 -10.69 5.43 18.92
CA PRO A 111 -10.51 5.26 20.36
C PRO A 111 -9.93 3.88 20.75
N GLY A 112 -9.04 3.87 21.74
CA GLY A 112 -8.38 2.66 22.24
C GLY A 112 -6.87 2.81 22.33
N GLU A 113 -6.21 1.87 23.01
CA GLU A 113 -4.76 1.85 23.20
C GLU A 113 -4.01 1.63 21.88
N GLY A 114 -2.86 2.27 21.74
CA GLY A 114 -1.90 2.06 20.64
C GLY A 114 -2.31 2.66 19.30
N PRO A 115 -1.50 2.41 18.28
CA PRO A 115 -1.71 2.95 16.93
C PRO A 115 -3.00 2.47 16.27
N THR A 116 -3.44 3.23 15.26
CA THR A 116 -4.51 2.86 14.32
C THR A 116 -3.94 2.83 12.92
N TRP A 117 -4.12 1.74 12.20
CA TRP A 117 -3.74 1.65 10.78
C TRP A 117 -4.97 1.39 9.92
N ILE A 118 -4.99 2.00 8.73
CA ILE A 118 -6.09 1.85 7.76
C ILE A 118 -5.66 0.89 6.66
N TRP A 119 -6.57 -0.02 6.32
CA TRP A 119 -6.43 -0.97 5.24
C TRP A 119 -7.73 -1.07 4.42
N GLY A 120 -7.67 -1.76 3.30
CA GLY A 120 -8.85 -2.01 2.48
C GLY A 120 -9.53 -0.74 1.97
N LEU A 121 -8.75 0.34 1.77
CA LEU A 121 -9.24 1.65 1.38
C LEU A 121 -9.85 1.62 -0.02
N THR A 122 -11.09 2.09 -0.16
CA THR A 122 -11.80 2.14 -1.44
C THR A 122 -12.91 3.18 -1.43
N THR A 123 -13.25 3.69 -2.61
CA THR A 123 -14.40 4.59 -2.78
C THR A 123 -15.59 3.81 -3.33
N LEU A 124 -16.70 3.85 -2.62
CA LEU A 124 -17.91 3.10 -2.95
C LEU A 124 -19.11 4.04 -3.13
N PRO A 125 -19.94 3.82 -4.16
CA PRO A 125 -21.19 4.55 -4.29
C PRO A 125 -22.25 4.03 -3.31
N ASP A 126 -23.04 4.91 -2.73
CA ASP A 126 -24.27 4.56 -2.03
C ASP A 126 -25.42 4.26 -3.03
N ALA A 127 -26.60 3.94 -2.52
CA ALA A 127 -27.79 3.67 -3.32
C ALA A 127 -28.25 4.88 -4.17
N LYS A 128 -27.78 6.08 -3.87
CA LYS A 128 -28.06 7.32 -4.63
C LYS A 128 -26.91 7.70 -5.57
N GLY A 129 -25.81 6.95 -5.55
CA GLY A 129 -24.62 7.20 -6.34
C GLY A 129 -23.61 8.16 -5.72
N ALA A 130 -23.81 8.61 -4.47
CA ALA A 130 -22.84 9.44 -3.78
C ALA A 130 -21.60 8.62 -3.41
N PRO A 131 -20.37 9.13 -3.62
CA PRO A 131 -19.14 8.42 -3.31
C PRO A 131 -18.80 8.53 -1.83
N HIS A 132 -18.47 7.39 -1.20
CA HIS A 132 -17.99 7.28 0.16
C HIS A 132 -16.60 6.66 0.15
N LEU A 133 -15.60 7.32 0.72
CA LEU A 133 -14.28 6.74 0.92
C LEU A 133 -14.25 5.99 2.24
N VAL A 134 -14.06 4.69 2.16
CA VAL A 134 -14.19 3.76 3.29
C VAL A 134 -12.99 2.84 3.41
N GLY A 135 -12.79 2.29 4.58
CA GLY A 135 -11.74 1.33 4.87
C GLY A 135 -11.95 0.60 6.18
N SER A 136 -11.00 -0.23 6.54
CA SER A 136 -10.96 -0.92 7.83
C SER A 136 -9.83 -0.36 8.68
N ALA A 137 -10.13 -0.06 9.94
CA ALA A 137 -9.15 0.38 10.91
C ALA A 137 -8.79 -0.76 11.85
N VAL A 138 -7.50 -1.07 11.97
CA VAL A 138 -6.98 -2.00 12.97
C VAL A 138 -6.35 -1.25 14.12
N LYS A 139 -6.72 -1.63 15.34
CA LYS A 139 -6.03 -1.21 16.57
C LYS A 139 -5.02 -2.27 16.97
N VAL A 140 -3.80 -1.83 17.20
CA VAL A 140 -2.69 -2.71 17.60
C VAL A 140 -2.08 -2.26 18.92
N LYS A 141 -1.54 -3.22 19.68
CA LYS A 141 -0.85 -2.97 20.95
C LYS A 141 0.38 -3.86 21.08
N GLY A 142 1.30 -3.52 21.97
CA GLY A 142 2.51 -4.30 22.22
C GLY A 142 3.31 -4.57 20.95
N SER A 143 3.63 -5.84 20.69
CA SER A 143 4.42 -6.27 19.52
C SER A 143 3.52 -6.50 18.29
N LEU A 144 2.82 -5.47 17.83
CA LEU A 144 1.93 -5.49 16.65
C LEU A 144 0.72 -6.45 16.80
N HIS A 145 0.27 -6.65 18.03
CA HIS A 145 -0.89 -7.49 18.29
C HIS A 145 -2.18 -6.75 17.99
N ALA A 146 -2.90 -7.18 16.94
CA ALA A 146 -4.21 -6.65 16.60
C ALA A 146 -5.25 -7.13 17.62
N TYR A 147 -6.03 -6.22 18.19
CA TYR A 147 -7.04 -6.53 19.20
C TYR A 147 -8.44 -6.00 18.86
N ARG A 148 -8.56 -5.15 17.82
CA ARG A 148 -9.85 -4.61 17.38
C ARG A 148 -9.79 -4.24 15.90
N TRP A 149 -10.93 -4.48 15.20
CA TRP A 149 -11.18 -4.02 13.85
C TRP A 149 -12.47 -3.23 13.79
N ASP A 150 -12.43 -2.06 13.17
CA ASP A 150 -13.57 -1.20 12.90
C ASP A 150 -13.69 -0.95 11.39
N LEU A 151 -14.92 -0.77 10.90
CA LEU A 151 -15.15 -0.11 9.61
C LEU A 151 -15.12 1.39 9.84
N VAL A 152 -14.49 2.11 8.91
CA VAL A 152 -14.30 3.57 9.00
C VAL A 152 -14.67 4.25 7.69
N GLU A 153 -15.06 5.52 7.79
CA GLU A 153 -15.32 6.39 6.67
C GLU A 153 -14.54 7.69 6.80
N TRP A 154 -14.04 8.18 5.67
CA TRP A 154 -13.32 9.44 5.57
C TRP A 154 -14.28 10.62 5.53
N ASP A 155 -14.10 11.58 6.42
CA ASP A 155 -14.76 12.88 6.36
C ASP A 155 -13.83 13.91 5.67
N PRO A 156 -14.16 14.38 4.45
CA PRO A 156 -13.33 15.35 3.73
C PRO A 156 -13.34 16.76 4.34
N HIS A 157 -14.29 17.10 5.21
CA HIS A 157 -14.34 18.41 5.87
C HIS A 157 -13.45 18.44 7.12
N GLU A 158 -13.47 17.34 7.88
CA GLU A 158 -12.64 17.18 9.07
C GLU A 158 -11.26 16.59 8.72
N GLU A 159 -11.11 16.07 7.50
CA GLU A 159 -9.91 15.36 7.01
C GLU A 159 -9.48 14.26 7.99
N THR A 160 -10.42 13.43 8.39
CA THR A 160 -10.21 12.34 9.35
C THR A 160 -11.12 11.15 9.07
N PHE A 161 -10.69 9.96 9.53
CA PHE A 161 -11.54 8.77 9.49
C PHE A 161 -12.41 8.68 10.74
N HIS A 162 -13.70 8.45 10.56
CA HIS A 162 -14.65 8.18 11.63
C HIS A 162 -15.02 6.70 11.68
N PRO A 163 -15.08 6.09 12.88
CA PRO A 163 -15.60 4.73 13.03
C PRO A 163 -17.11 4.68 12.68
N LEU A 164 -17.47 3.71 11.83
CA LEU A 164 -18.86 3.39 11.51
C LEU A 164 -19.39 2.28 12.41
N SER A 165 -18.64 1.19 12.52
CA SER A 165 -18.99 0.04 13.35
C SER A 165 -17.77 -0.77 13.75
N THR A 166 -17.83 -1.43 14.92
CA THR A 166 -16.83 -2.40 15.33
C THR A 166 -17.21 -3.76 14.78
N VAL A 167 -16.31 -4.36 14.01
CA VAL A 167 -16.48 -5.69 13.40
C VAL A 167 -16.02 -6.78 14.35
N TRP A 168 -14.95 -6.53 15.08
CA TRP A 168 -14.37 -7.49 16.01
C TRP A 168 -13.58 -6.78 17.11
N THR A 169 -13.70 -7.32 18.30
CA THR A 169 -12.82 -7.02 19.44
C THR A 169 -12.39 -8.35 20.04
N GLU A 170 -11.10 -8.46 20.34
CA GLU A 170 -10.53 -9.66 20.96
C GLU A 170 -11.24 -9.96 22.28
N SER A 171 -11.67 -11.22 22.43
CA SER A 171 -12.24 -11.74 23.66
C SER A 171 -11.81 -13.21 23.87
N ALA A 172 -12.10 -13.77 25.03
CA ALA A 172 -11.83 -15.19 25.30
C ALA A 172 -12.59 -16.11 24.32
N GLU A 173 -13.80 -15.72 23.90
CA GLU A 173 -14.66 -16.45 22.98
C GLU A 173 -14.24 -16.24 21.51
N GLN A 174 -13.65 -15.10 21.21
CA GLN A 174 -13.18 -14.74 19.86
C GLN A 174 -11.75 -14.20 19.90
N PRO A 175 -10.74 -15.06 20.15
CA PRO A 175 -9.34 -14.63 20.27
C PRO A 175 -8.68 -14.28 18.93
N LYS A 176 -9.35 -14.51 17.82
CA LYS A 176 -8.86 -14.20 16.46
C LYS A 176 -9.92 -13.44 15.67
N ALA A 177 -9.48 -12.44 14.93
CA ALA A 177 -10.36 -11.72 14.01
C ALA A 177 -10.92 -12.66 12.93
N PRO A 178 -12.21 -12.54 12.58
CA PRO A 178 -12.74 -13.13 11.36
C PRO A 178 -12.08 -12.45 10.13
N PRO A 179 -12.27 -12.99 8.91
CA PRO A 179 -11.91 -12.25 7.71
C PRO A 179 -12.64 -10.91 7.67
N VAL A 180 -11.87 -9.83 7.56
CA VAL A 180 -12.36 -8.44 7.47
C VAL A 180 -11.86 -7.81 6.16
N PRO A 181 -12.42 -6.70 5.69
CA PRO A 181 -11.92 -5.95 4.54
C PRO A 181 -10.53 -5.34 4.79
N ASP A 182 -9.49 -6.18 4.81
CA ASP A 182 -8.09 -5.88 5.12
C ASP A 182 -7.22 -5.91 3.85
N GLY A 183 -5.97 -5.44 3.96
CA GLY A 183 -5.02 -5.38 2.85
C GLY A 183 -5.40 -4.32 1.82
N HIS A 184 -5.35 -4.68 0.54
CA HIS A 184 -5.64 -3.76 -0.57
C HIS A 184 -6.99 -4.09 -1.22
N ALA A 185 -7.78 -3.05 -1.49
CA ALA A 185 -9.07 -3.17 -2.13
C ALA A 185 -8.93 -3.09 -3.66
N VAL A 186 -9.46 -4.09 -4.37
CA VAL A 186 -9.32 -4.21 -5.82
C VAL A 186 -10.70 -4.41 -6.48
N PRO A 187 -11.15 -3.49 -7.34
CA PRO A 187 -12.40 -3.67 -8.08
C PRO A 187 -12.36 -4.87 -9.01
N TRP A 188 -13.44 -5.63 -9.01
CA TRP A 188 -13.58 -6.81 -9.87
C TRP A 188 -15.04 -7.03 -10.30
N THR A 189 -15.21 -7.44 -11.55
CA THR A 189 -16.51 -7.87 -12.09
C THR A 189 -16.47 -9.35 -12.38
N ASP A 190 -17.40 -10.11 -11.79
CA ASP A 190 -17.47 -11.56 -12.01
C ASP A 190 -18.09 -11.91 -13.38
N ALA A 191 -18.06 -13.19 -13.73
CA ALA A 191 -18.61 -13.67 -15.01
C ALA A 191 -20.12 -13.43 -15.19
N ALA A 192 -20.85 -13.19 -14.11
CA ALA A 192 -22.26 -12.82 -14.12
C ALA A 192 -22.50 -11.30 -14.19
N GLY A 193 -21.44 -10.51 -14.36
CA GLY A 193 -21.51 -9.05 -14.42
C GLY A 193 -21.69 -8.35 -13.08
N ARG A 194 -21.61 -9.08 -11.96
CA ARG A 194 -21.74 -8.49 -10.63
C ARG A 194 -20.44 -7.81 -10.22
N LYS A 195 -20.54 -6.61 -9.66
CA LYS A 195 -19.40 -5.82 -9.21
C LYS A 195 -19.07 -6.13 -7.75
N TRP A 196 -17.80 -6.39 -7.49
CA TRP A 196 -17.23 -6.73 -6.20
C TRP A 196 -16.00 -5.89 -5.91
N ILE A 197 -15.68 -5.75 -4.64
CA ILE A 197 -14.35 -5.38 -4.17
C ILE A 197 -13.69 -6.63 -3.61
N LEU A 198 -12.51 -6.97 -4.14
CA LEU A 198 -11.63 -8.00 -3.59
C LEU A 198 -10.70 -7.36 -2.57
N PHE A 199 -10.48 -8.02 -1.45
CA PHE A 199 -9.48 -7.64 -0.44
C PHE A 199 -8.32 -8.63 -0.51
N CYS A 200 -7.11 -8.10 -0.69
CA CYS A 200 -5.94 -8.84 -1.16
C CYS A 200 -4.68 -8.49 -0.35
N ASN A 201 -3.78 -9.52 -0.16
CA ASN A 201 -2.44 -9.28 0.38
C ASN A 201 -1.44 -10.41 0.00
N PRO A 202 -0.93 -10.56 -1.23
CA PRO A 202 -1.46 -10.02 -2.47
C PRO A 202 -2.69 -10.77 -2.98
N PHE A 203 -2.89 -12.04 -2.55
CA PHE A 203 -3.96 -12.88 -3.07
C PHE A 203 -5.29 -12.53 -2.40
N PRO A 204 -6.40 -12.57 -3.15
CA PRO A 204 -7.69 -12.21 -2.62
C PRO A 204 -8.18 -13.27 -1.62
N PHE A 205 -8.60 -12.85 -0.44
CA PHE A 205 -9.12 -13.72 0.62
C PHE A 205 -10.56 -13.40 1.00
N LEU A 206 -11.04 -12.21 0.62
CA LEU A 206 -12.41 -11.75 0.90
C LEU A 206 -12.93 -10.94 -0.28
N ARG A 207 -14.25 -10.97 -0.50
CA ARG A 207 -14.93 -10.01 -1.39
C ARG A 207 -16.20 -9.47 -0.75
N THR A 208 -16.53 -8.24 -1.08
CA THR A 208 -17.79 -7.58 -0.70
C THR A 208 -18.49 -7.04 -1.95
N PRO A 209 -19.81 -6.81 -1.94
CA PRO A 209 -20.46 -6.03 -3.00
C PRO A 209 -19.77 -4.66 -3.15
N ALA A 210 -19.64 -4.17 -4.39
CA ALA A 210 -19.03 -2.87 -4.67
C ALA A 210 -20.02 -1.71 -4.46
N THR A 211 -20.70 -1.69 -3.33
CA THR A 211 -21.61 -0.64 -2.87
C THR A 211 -21.37 -0.35 -1.39
N TYR A 212 -21.65 0.89 -0.98
CA TYR A 212 -21.43 1.35 0.39
C TYR A 212 -22.19 0.48 1.40
N GLU A 213 -23.49 0.26 1.18
CA GLU A 213 -24.35 -0.53 2.07
C GLU A 213 -23.95 -2.03 2.07
N GLY A 214 -23.58 -2.56 0.90
CA GLY A 214 -23.17 -3.95 0.77
C GLY A 214 -21.84 -4.25 1.45
N TRP A 215 -20.92 -3.29 1.44
CA TRP A 215 -19.63 -3.37 2.12
C TRP A 215 -19.79 -3.24 3.65
N GLN A 216 -20.70 -2.39 4.14
CA GLN A 216 -20.92 -2.19 5.58
C GLN A 216 -21.49 -3.41 6.29
N ASP A 217 -22.22 -4.28 5.59
CA ASP A 217 -22.88 -5.43 6.19
C ASP A 217 -22.04 -6.71 6.08
N PRO A 218 -21.46 -7.21 7.18
CA PRO A 218 -20.67 -8.45 7.19
C PRO A 218 -21.42 -9.67 6.66
N ALA A 219 -22.77 -9.69 6.70
CA ALA A 219 -23.56 -10.79 6.15
C ALA A 219 -23.43 -10.91 4.61
N ASN A 220 -23.00 -9.85 3.94
CA ASN A 220 -22.74 -9.81 2.49
C ASN A 220 -21.31 -10.22 2.11
N TRP A 221 -20.42 -10.36 3.07
CA TRP A 221 -19.02 -10.72 2.81
C TRP A 221 -18.89 -12.19 2.43
N ARG A 222 -17.98 -12.46 1.51
CA ARG A 222 -17.74 -13.82 1.01
C ARG A 222 -16.25 -14.10 1.02
N ALA A 223 -15.85 -15.11 1.80
CA ALA A 223 -14.49 -15.63 1.77
C ALA A 223 -14.15 -16.15 0.38
N ILE A 224 -12.89 -16.00 -0.02
CA ILE A 224 -12.30 -16.53 -1.24
C ILE A 224 -11.17 -17.46 -0.85
N SER A 225 -11.05 -18.57 -1.58
CA SER A 225 -9.91 -19.48 -1.46
C SER A 225 -9.10 -19.41 -2.76
N PRO A 226 -8.11 -18.51 -2.86
CA PRO A 226 -7.27 -18.41 -4.04
C PRO A 226 -6.25 -19.55 -4.07
N ASP A 227 -5.54 -19.71 -5.21
CA ASP A 227 -4.27 -20.42 -5.20
C ASP A 227 -3.22 -19.53 -4.49
N PRO A 228 -2.76 -19.88 -3.29
CA PRO A 228 -1.84 -19.03 -2.52
C PRO A 228 -0.38 -19.15 -2.96
N VAL A 229 -0.13 -19.79 -4.10
CA VAL A 229 1.21 -20.12 -4.57
C VAL A 229 1.53 -19.38 -5.87
N ALA A 230 2.63 -18.63 -5.87
CA ALA A 230 3.23 -18.10 -7.09
C ALA A 230 4.34 -19.04 -7.57
N ARG A 231 4.36 -19.34 -8.88
CA ARG A 231 5.32 -20.29 -9.49
C ARG A 231 6.20 -19.60 -10.51
N THR A 232 7.49 -19.89 -10.45
CA THR A 232 8.44 -19.50 -11.50
C THR A 232 8.13 -20.20 -12.82
N PRO A 233 8.71 -19.77 -13.96
CA PRO A 233 8.60 -20.49 -15.23
C PRO A 233 9.11 -21.93 -15.17
N GLN A 234 9.99 -22.25 -14.22
CA GLN A 234 10.50 -23.59 -13.98
C GLN A 234 9.60 -24.44 -13.07
N GLY A 235 8.51 -23.84 -12.54
CA GLY A 235 7.54 -24.50 -11.66
C GLY A 235 7.92 -24.46 -10.17
N GLU A 236 8.95 -23.70 -9.79
CA GLU A 236 9.33 -23.53 -8.39
C GLU A 236 8.35 -22.64 -7.66
N ASN A 237 7.99 -23.02 -6.44
CA ASN A 237 7.09 -22.26 -5.59
C ASN A 237 7.85 -21.14 -4.85
N ILE A 238 7.29 -19.94 -4.86
CA ILE A 238 7.80 -18.81 -4.09
C ILE A 238 6.95 -18.63 -2.83
N THR A 239 7.60 -18.55 -1.67
CA THR A 239 6.92 -18.27 -0.40
C THR A 239 6.58 -16.79 -0.32
N VAL A 240 5.29 -16.48 -0.44
CA VAL A 240 4.78 -15.11 -0.44
C VAL A 240 4.61 -14.59 0.98
N HIS A 241 5.02 -13.34 1.23
CA HIS A 241 4.76 -12.65 2.48
C HIS A 241 3.52 -11.75 2.36
N GLY A 242 3.57 -10.73 1.54
CA GLY A 242 2.51 -9.76 1.33
C GLY A 242 2.75 -8.92 0.10
N GLY A 243 1.74 -8.19 -0.34
CA GLY A 243 1.83 -7.35 -1.53
C GLY A 243 0.48 -6.92 -2.10
N HIS A 244 0.45 -6.59 -3.38
CA HIS A 244 -0.70 -6.01 -4.06
C HIS A 244 -1.07 -6.77 -5.33
N LEU A 245 -2.35 -6.74 -5.66
CA LEU A 245 -2.96 -7.32 -6.86
C LEU A 245 -3.57 -6.22 -7.71
N ALA A 246 -3.36 -6.26 -9.04
CA ALA A 246 -4.03 -5.33 -9.94
C ALA A 246 -4.25 -5.95 -11.34
N TRP A 247 -5.32 -5.52 -12.02
CA TRP A 247 -5.51 -5.78 -13.45
C TRP A 247 -4.65 -4.84 -14.28
N HIS A 248 -3.82 -5.40 -15.17
CA HIS A 248 -2.99 -4.60 -16.08
C HIS A 248 -3.58 -4.60 -17.50
N PRO A 249 -4.10 -3.46 -17.99
CA PRO A 249 -4.86 -3.42 -19.24
C PRO A 249 -4.03 -3.75 -20.48
N TRP A 250 -2.76 -3.32 -20.54
CA TRP A 250 -1.88 -3.60 -21.69
C TRP A 250 -1.56 -5.09 -21.85
N SER A 251 -1.18 -5.78 -20.78
CA SER A 251 -0.89 -7.22 -20.83
C SER A 251 -2.15 -8.08 -20.81
N ARG A 252 -3.29 -7.51 -20.42
CA ARG A 252 -4.57 -8.21 -20.19
C ARG A 252 -4.39 -9.37 -19.22
N LYS A 253 -3.67 -9.11 -18.12
CA LYS A 253 -3.39 -10.06 -17.05
C LYS A 253 -3.63 -9.41 -15.69
N TRP A 254 -3.97 -10.24 -14.74
CA TRP A 254 -3.83 -9.91 -13.34
C TRP A 254 -2.37 -10.01 -12.96
N LEU A 255 -1.85 -9.01 -12.27
CA LEU A 255 -0.47 -8.94 -11.78
C LEU A 255 -0.49 -8.99 -10.25
N ALA A 256 0.26 -9.91 -9.67
CA ALA A 256 0.54 -9.95 -8.24
C ALA A 256 1.98 -9.53 -8.01
N LEU A 257 2.18 -8.40 -7.34
CA LEU A 257 3.47 -7.92 -6.85
C LEU A 257 3.58 -8.27 -5.37
N PHE A 258 4.67 -8.91 -4.96
CA PHE A 258 4.80 -9.35 -3.57
C PHE A 258 6.25 -9.44 -3.11
N THR A 259 6.42 -9.37 -1.79
CA THR A 259 7.68 -9.64 -1.12
C THR A 259 7.81 -11.14 -0.85
N GLN A 260 8.95 -11.72 -1.17
CA GLN A 260 9.27 -13.09 -0.76
C GLN A 260 9.59 -13.12 0.74
N LYS A 261 9.00 -14.07 1.46
CA LYS A 261 9.35 -14.38 2.84
C LYS A 261 10.59 -15.26 2.89
N ALA A 262 11.52 -14.93 3.75
CA ALA A 262 12.80 -15.63 3.89
C ALA A 262 13.62 -15.64 2.59
N GLY A 263 13.74 -14.48 1.94
CA GLY A 263 14.59 -14.29 0.76
C GLY A 263 16.08 -14.48 1.08
N GLN A 264 16.89 -14.64 0.03
CA GLN A 264 18.32 -14.83 0.17
C GLN A 264 19.09 -13.54 0.50
N SER A 265 18.66 -12.41 -0.09
CA SER A 265 19.31 -11.11 0.10
C SER A 265 18.95 -10.46 1.44
N SER A 266 17.74 -10.70 1.91
CA SER A 266 17.19 -10.25 3.18
C SER A 266 15.88 -11.00 3.45
N PHE A 267 15.47 -11.10 4.71
CA PHE A 267 14.23 -11.78 5.09
C PHE A 267 12.98 -11.29 4.31
N LEU A 268 12.89 -9.98 4.04
CA LEU A 268 11.83 -9.34 3.25
C LEU A 268 12.41 -8.34 2.22
N GLY A 269 13.51 -8.69 1.55
CA GLY A 269 14.20 -7.80 0.62
C GLY A 269 13.98 -8.09 -0.86
N GLU A 270 13.38 -9.23 -1.20
CA GLU A 270 13.20 -9.68 -2.57
C GLU A 270 11.76 -9.49 -3.03
N ILE A 271 11.61 -8.77 -4.15
CA ILE A 271 10.31 -8.44 -4.74
C ILE A 271 10.11 -9.23 -6.02
N TRP A 272 8.95 -9.83 -6.13
CA TRP A 272 8.53 -10.68 -7.23
C TRP A 272 7.27 -10.15 -7.90
N LEU A 273 7.14 -10.42 -9.19
CA LEU A 273 5.93 -10.19 -9.96
C LEU A 273 5.50 -11.50 -10.62
N ALA A 274 4.23 -11.87 -10.41
CA ALA A 274 3.58 -13.01 -11.06
C ALA A 274 2.35 -12.55 -11.85
N GLU A 275 1.92 -13.36 -12.81
CA GLU A 275 0.73 -13.08 -13.63
C GLU A 275 -0.32 -14.20 -13.54
N ALA A 276 -1.60 -13.86 -13.79
CA ALA A 276 -2.70 -14.81 -13.90
C ALA A 276 -3.78 -14.30 -14.87
N ASP A 277 -4.63 -15.22 -15.36
CA ASP A 277 -5.82 -14.88 -16.17
C ASP A 277 -7.02 -14.48 -15.30
N ALA A 278 -7.04 -14.93 -14.04
CA ALA A 278 -8.09 -14.61 -13.07
C ALA A 278 -7.47 -14.06 -11.77
N PRO A 279 -8.20 -13.22 -11.01
CA PRO A 279 -7.67 -12.66 -9.76
C PRO A 279 -7.40 -13.70 -8.67
N THR A 280 -7.95 -14.91 -8.83
CA THR A 280 -7.76 -16.03 -7.90
C THR A 280 -6.61 -16.98 -8.31
N GLY A 281 -5.91 -16.68 -9.39
CA GLY A 281 -4.84 -17.52 -9.93
C GLY A 281 -5.32 -18.53 -11.00
N PRO A 282 -4.52 -19.54 -11.37
CA PRO A 282 -3.17 -19.84 -10.83
C PRO A 282 -2.15 -18.74 -11.18
N TRP A 283 -1.24 -18.48 -10.23
CA TRP A 283 -0.20 -17.47 -10.36
C TRP A 283 1.06 -18.09 -10.94
N VAL A 284 1.43 -17.66 -12.15
CA VAL A 284 2.54 -18.23 -12.92
C VAL A 284 3.51 -17.15 -13.36
N ASN A 285 4.60 -17.57 -14.02
CA ASN A 285 5.63 -16.67 -14.55
C ASN A 285 6.17 -15.69 -13.50
N ALA A 286 6.32 -16.17 -12.26
CA ALA A 286 6.88 -15.37 -11.19
C ALA A 286 8.36 -15.09 -11.46
N HIS A 287 8.72 -13.81 -11.55
CA HIS A 287 10.09 -13.32 -11.72
C HIS A 287 10.47 -12.37 -10.60
N GLN A 288 11.68 -12.53 -10.08
CA GLN A 288 12.26 -11.55 -9.17
C GLN A 288 12.58 -10.27 -9.94
N VAL A 289 11.98 -9.15 -9.51
CA VAL A 289 12.15 -7.84 -10.18
C VAL A 289 13.11 -6.93 -9.47
N LEU A 290 13.33 -7.17 -8.17
CA LEU A 290 14.18 -6.34 -7.32
C LEU A 290 14.69 -7.15 -6.14
N SER A 291 15.90 -6.81 -5.66
CA SER A 291 16.44 -7.32 -4.40
C SER A 291 17.14 -6.21 -3.62
N HIS A 292 17.07 -6.30 -2.29
CA HIS A 292 17.69 -5.35 -1.36
C HIS A 292 18.57 -6.12 -0.37
N ASP A 293 19.89 -5.98 -0.51
CA ASP A 293 20.83 -6.65 0.37
C ASP A 293 20.84 -5.98 1.75
N ASN A 294 20.64 -6.77 2.81
CA ASN A 294 20.59 -6.32 4.21
C ASN A 294 19.51 -5.25 4.53
N TYR A 295 18.55 -5.05 3.63
CA TYR A 295 17.40 -4.17 3.80
C TYR A 295 16.13 -4.92 3.45
N THR A 296 15.01 -4.46 3.98
CA THR A 296 13.68 -4.93 3.61
C THR A 296 13.03 -3.96 2.63
N PHE A 297 12.04 -4.50 1.93
CA PHE A 297 11.13 -3.74 1.10
C PHE A 297 9.75 -4.37 1.28
N TYR A 298 9.11 -4.05 2.40
CA TYR A 298 7.83 -4.67 2.76
C TYR A 298 6.64 -3.85 2.27
N ASN A 299 5.46 -4.48 2.28
CA ASN A 299 4.19 -3.93 1.82
C ASN A 299 4.30 -3.27 0.42
N PRO A 300 4.78 -4.00 -0.60
CA PRO A 300 4.87 -3.44 -1.94
C PRO A 300 3.48 -3.26 -2.54
N VAL A 301 3.27 -2.11 -3.20
CA VAL A 301 1.99 -1.67 -3.77
C VAL A 301 2.16 -1.32 -5.23
N LEU A 302 1.34 -1.90 -6.11
CA LEU A 302 1.18 -1.45 -7.50
C LEU A 302 0.34 -0.17 -7.52
N HIS A 303 0.57 0.67 -8.52
CA HIS A 303 -0.21 1.88 -8.78
C HIS A 303 -1.07 1.73 -10.04
N PRO A 304 -2.26 1.08 -9.94
CA PRO A 304 -3.15 0.90 -11.09
C PRO A 304 -3.60 2.23 -11.72
N GLU A 305 -3.64 3.31 -10.94
CA GLU A 305 -3.97 4.67 -11.38
C GLU A 305 -2.98 5.22 -12.42
N PHE A 306 -1.78 4.63 -12.51
CA PHE A 306 -0.78 4.99 -13.53
C PHE A 306 -0.77 4.04 -14.73
N PHE A 307 -1.55 2.95 -14.70
CA PHE A 307 -1.61 2.00 -15.79
C PHE A 307 -2.31 2.60 -17.02
N ARG A 308 -1.90 2.15 -18.19
CA ARG A 308 -2.44 2.57 -19.48
C ARG A 308 -2.59 1.36 -20.41
N GLU A 309 -3.61 1.37 -21.24
CA GLU A 309 -3.84 0.33 -22.25
C GLU A 309 -2.74 0.29 -23.32
N ASP A 310 -2.12 1.43 -23.61
CA ASP A 310 -1.08 1.59 -24.63
C ASP A 310 0.36 1.49 -24.08
N SER A 311 0.54 1.17 -22.79
CA SER A 311 1.86 1.18 -22.15
C SER A 311 2.15 -0.11 -21.37
N PRO A 312 3.33 -0.73 -21.59
CA PRO A 312 3.80 -1.86 -20.81
C PRO A 312 4.36 -1.48 -19.44
N ILE A 313 4.36 -0.20 -19.11
CA ILE A 313 5.01 0.32 -17.91
C ILE A 313 4.11 0.17 -16.70
N ILE A 314 4.64 -0.45 -15.65
CA ILE A 314 4.02 -0.46 -14.32
C ILE A 314 4.87 0.34 -13.34
N HIS A 315 4.21 0.89 -12.33
CA HIS A 315 4.84 1.56 -11.20
C HIS A 315 4.43 0.85 -9.90
N PHE A 316 5.39 0.76 -8.99
CA PHE A 316 5.15 0.21 -7.66
C PHE A 316 6.05 0.87 -6.63
N GLU A 317 5.59 0.92 -5.42
CA GLU A 317 6.36 1.38 -4.26
C GLU A 317 6.35 0.34 -3.15
N GLY A 318 7.20 0.56 -2.15
CA GLY A 318 7.22 -0.23 -0.93
C GLY A 318 8.11 0.44 0.12
N THR A 319 8.02 -0.06 1.35
CA THR A 319 8.74 0.50 2.48
C THR A 319 10.17 -0.01 2.53
N TYR A 320 11.12 0.89 2.33
CA TYR A 320 12.55 0.62 2.43
C TYR A 320 13.07 0.91 3.84
N THR A 321 13.59 -0.10 4.52
CA THR A 321 14.09 0.00 5.90
C THR A 321 15.02 -1.16 6.24
N VAL A 322 15.77 -1.06 7.35
CA VAL A 322 16.53 -2.20 7.93
C VAL A 322 15.68 -3.10 8.83
N MET A 323 14.46 -2.69 9.17
CA MET A 323 13.56 -3.52 9.99
C MET A 323 13.30 -4.86 9.29
N PHE A 324 13.17 -5.93 10.05
CA PHE A 324 12.99 -7.30 9.53
C PHE A 324 14.11 -7.79 8.61
N SER A 325 15.29 -7.20 8.68
CA SER A 325 16.50 -7.66 7.98
C SER A 325 17.52 -8.23 8.97
N SER A 326 18.63 -8.74 8.44
CA SER A 326 19.79 -9.15 9.27
C SER A 326 20.66 -7.97 9.73
N ASN A 327 20.41 -6.78 9.21
CA ASN A 327 21.15 -5.58 9.55
C ASN A 327 20.82 -5.13 10.99
N LYS A 328 21.82 -5.02 11.84
CA LYS A 328 21.67 -4.61 13.24
C LYS A 328 21.73 -3.09 13.45
N GLN A 329 22.07 -2.34 12.40
CA GLN A 329 22.12 -0.89 12.48
C GLN A 329 20.70 -0.30 12.50
N PRO A 330 20.44 0.72 13.31
CA PRO A 330 19.16 1.43 13.26
C PRO A 330 18.93 2.00 11.85
N THR A 331 17.68 1.99 11.38
CA THR A 331 17.30 2.71 10.16
C THR A 331 17.52 4.21 10.37
N PRO A 332 18.39 4.87 9.60
CA PRO A 332 18.43 6.32 9.63
C PRO A 332 17.04 6.90 9.28
N PRO A 333 16.61 7.98 9.92
CA PRO A 333 15.25 8.54 9.71
C PRO A 333 14.91 8.78 8.22
N TRP A 334 15.88 9.20 7.42
CA TRP A 334 15.68 9.42 5.98
C TRP A 334 15.70 8.15 5.11
N GLU A 335 16.04 6.98 5.66
CA GLU A 335 16.00 5.69 4.96
C GLU A 335 14.72 4.90 5.22
N TYR A 336 13.96 5.24 6.25
CA TYR A 336 12.61 4.73 6.47
C TYR A 336 11.66 5.46 5.53
N ASN A 337 11.40 4.87 4.36
CA ASN A 337 10.72 5.61 3.29
C ASN A 337 10.02 4.71 2.27
N GLN A 338 8.99 5.26 1.65
CA GLN A 338 8.40 4.72 0.44
C GLN A 338 9.32 5.02 -0.75
N VAL A 339 9.67 3.99 -1.50
CA VAL A 339 10.51 4.12 -2.70
C VAL A 339 9.76 3.64 -3.92
N LEU A 340 9.62 4.51 -4.92
CA LEU A 340 8.96 4.22 -6.17
C LEU A 340 9.92 3.60 -7.18
N TYR A 341 9.45 2.55 -7.83
CA TYR A 341 10.10 1.89 -8.94
C TYR A 341 9.19 1.86 -10.18
N GLN A 342 9.83 1.77 -11.33
CA GLN A 342 9.21 1.55 -12.63
C GLN A 342 9.72 0.24 -13.22
N LEU A 343 8.83 -0.54 -13.84
CA LEU A 343 9.17 -1.78 -14.54
C LEU A 343 8.53 -1.78 -15.92
N ASP A 344 9.30 -2.17 -16.94
CA ASP A 344 8.86 -2.30 -18.32
C ASP A 344 8.59 -3.76 -18.67
N LEU A 345 7.31 -4.12 -18.79
CA LEU A 345 6.87 -5.49 -19.11
C LEU A 345 7.09 -5.87 -20.58
N SER A 346 7.51 -4.96 -21.44
CA SER A 346 7.92 -5.27 -22.82
C SER A 346 9.34 -5.82 -22.91
N GLN A 347 10.10 -5.78 -21.81
CA GLN A 347 11.47 -6.27 -21.74
C GLN A 347 11.53 -7.69 -21.16
N PRO A 348 12.56 -8.48 -21.51
CA PRO A 348 12.78 -9.77 -20.85
C PRO A 348 12.91 -9.58 -19.32
N PRO A 349 12.40 -10.53 -18.53
CA PRO A 349 11.83 -11.82 -18.88
C PRO A 349 10.32 -11.81 -19.20
N PHE A 350 9.65 -10.65 -19.15
CA PHE A 350 8.18 -10.52 -19.30
C PHE A 350 7.73 -10.45 -20.76
N ALA A 351 8.61 -10.01 -21.67
CA ALA A 351 8.31 -9.96 -23.09
C ALA A 351 7.92 -11.35 -23.60
N LYS A 352 6.68 -11.51 -24.04
CA LYS A 352 6.29 -12.72 -24.78
C LYS A 352 7.07 -12.71 -26.09
N GLY A 353 7.83 -13.77 -26.37
CA GLY A 353 8.47 -13.95 -27.67
C GLY A 353 7.42 -13.74 -28.78
N LYS A 354 7.77 -12.88 -29.74
CA LYS A 354 6.95 -12.63 -30.94
C LYS A 354 6.82 -13.92 -31.73
#